data_c659f7f74d7048d6fa28b269d1e2e6e0
#
_entry.id   c659f7f74d7048d6fa28b269d1e2e6e0
#
_cell.length_a   1.000
_cell.length_b   1.000
_cell.length_c   1.000
_cell.angle_alpha   90.00
_cell.angle_beta   90.00
_cell.angle_gamma   90.00
#
_symmetry.space_group_name_H-M   'P 1'
#
loop_
_entity.id
_entity.type
_entity.pdbx_description
1 polymer ?
#
loop_
_entity_poly.entity_id
_entity_poly.type
_entity_poly.pdbx_seq_one_letter_code
_entity_poly.pdbx_strand_id
1 'polypeptide(L)'
;MQPPTTGETAAKGADGQAQGESPEGYQRGLGSRQIQMIAIGGTIGTGLFLGAGTAISQAGPSLIIWYAVAGVVLLFVMRALGELLTHKPVAGSFAEYAREFLGPFWGYATAWTYWIMWVTTGMAEITAAGQYVKYWFPGIEQWQTALVSLVVLLAVNLISVKAFGELEFWFALVKVVAIVGMILIGLGVLLIGFGDVGKTASVTHLWQDGGIAPNGVHDSLMTLQIVLFAYLGVELVGVTAGEAENPKKNIPRAINSLPLRFGLFYIGTLLVILSVVSWTEFHPGVSPFVAAFAKIGIPAAAGIVNFIVLTAALSSCNAGGLYSTARMLRTASVNGHAPKALSKLTGRGVPAPALAVSAVTMGAGVLINALDPDHAFTYITSVSTGGAILVWSVILVTHMRYRRAVAVGSAEPSPYRMPGAPYTNWLALAFFALVTVLIAWSSDSRVALYVMGVWVALLTAGWAVLRKRGVGGRGFLGGPGILGLGPRVKRTSRPT
;
A
#
# COMPACT_ATOMS: atom_id res chain seq x y z
N MET A 1 -45.51 6.55 -60.95
CA MET A 1 -44.45 5.55 -60.85
C MET A 1 -43.20 6.21 -60.24
N GLN A 2 -43.03 6.07 -58.99
CA GLN A 2 -41.80 6.45 -58.31
C GLN A 2 -41.05 5.17 -57.90
N PRO A 3 -39.73 5.09 -58.04
CA PRO A 3 -38.96 3.92 -57.59
C PRO A 3 -38.71 3.95 -56.05
N PRO A 4 -38.48 2.78 -55.45
CA PRO A 4 -38.39 2.64 -54.01
C PRO A 4 -37.00 3.06 -53.50
N THR A 5 -36.97 3.74 -52.36
CA THR A 5 -35.80 4.09 -51.57
C THR A 5 -35.24 2.85 -50.88
N THR A 6 -34.06 2.40 -51.32
CA THR A 6 -33.19 1.46 -50.59
C THR A 6 -32.16 2.25 -49.79
N GLY A 7 -32.07 2.00 -48.49
CA GLY A 7 -30.97 2.60 -47.71
C GLY A 7 -31.17 2.64 -46.22
N GLU A 8 -31.52 1.52 -45.56
CA GLU A 8 -31.52 1.48 -44.10
C GLU A 8 -31.21 0.07 -43.55
N THR A 9 -30.00 -0.41 -43.82
CA THR A 9 -29.51 -1.67 -43.23
C THR A 9 -27.98 -1.73 -43.31
N ALA A 10 -27.28 -0.79 -42.61
CA ALA A 10 -25.83 -0.92 -42.44
C ALA A 10 -25.31 -0.05 -41.30
N ALA A 11 -25.91 -0.12 -40.10
CA ALA A 11 -25.40 0.55 -38.90
C ALA A 11 -25.75 -0.20 -37.61
N LYS A 12 -25.69 -1.54 -37.61
CA LYS A 12 -25.86 -2.37 -36.40
C LYS A 12 -24.78 -3.47 -36.32
N GLY A 13 -23.52 -3.12 -36.42
CA GLY A 13 -22.44 -4.11 -36.42
C GLY A 13 -21.10 -3.63 -35.86
N ALA A 14 -21.00 -2.40 -35.34
CA ALA A 14 -19.72 -1.85 -34.90
C ALA A 14 -19.58 -1.59 -33.40
N ASP A 15 -20.63 -1.75 -32.59
CA ASP A 15 -20.59 -1.46 -31.15
C ASP A 15 -20.35 -2.68 -30.24
N GLY A 16 -20.04 -3.84 -30.80
CA GLY A 16 -19.92 -5.11 -30.04
C GLY A 16 -18.50 -5.56 -29.66
N GLN A 17 -17.44 -4.85 -30.03
CA GLN A 17 -16.06 -5.38 -29.86
C GLN A 17 -15.06 -4.49 -29.14
N ALA A 18 -15.46 -3.50 -28.35
CA ALA A 18 -14.55 -2.58 -27.65
C ALA A 18 -14.58 -2.67 -26.10
N GLN A 19 -15.05 -3.76 -25.51
CA GLN A 19 -15.18 -3.87 -24.04
C GLN A 19 -14.24 -4.89 -23.37
N GLY A 20 -13.17 -5.39 -23.98
CA GLY A 20 -12.43 -6.55 -23.47
C GLY A 20 -11.01 -6.33 -22.98
N GLU A 21 -10.23 -5.45 -23.57
CA GLU A 21 -8.79 -5.37 -23.28
C GLU A 21 -8.33 -3.95 -22.91
N SER A 22 -7.46 -3.86 -21.89
CA SER A 22 -6.74 -2.63 -21.59
C SER A 22 -5.64 -2.40 -22.64
N PRO A 23 -5.12 -1.15 -22.82
CA PRO A 23 -3.99 -0.88 -23.72
C PRO A 23 -2.75 -1.74 -23.43
N GLU A 24 -2.67 -2.34 -22.25
CA GLU A 24 -1.58 -3.22 -21.79
C GLU A 24 -1.87 -4.72 -22.01
N GLY A 25 -2.98 -5.10 -22.66
CA GLY A 25 -3.35 -6.50 -22.95
C GLY A 25 -3.90 -7.28 -21.76
N TYR A 26 -4.38 -6.59 -20.71
CA TYR A 26 -5.08 -7.23 -19.59
C TYR A 26 -6.58 -7.31 -19.88
N GLN A 27 -7.19 -8.44 -19.49
CA GLN A 27 -8.65 -8.54 -19.50
C GLN A 27 -9.23 -7.68 -18.36
N ARG A 28 -10.19 -6.81 -18.66
CA ARG A 28 -10.94 -6.03 -17.68
C ARG A 28 -11.90 -6.94 -16.92
N GLY A 29 -11.40 -7.56 -15.84
CA GLY A 29 -12.16 -8.53 -15.05
C GLY A 29 -12.68 -8.00 -13.70
N LEU A 30 -12.31 -6.77 -13.31
CA LEU A 30 -12.68 -6.17 -12.02
C LEU A 30 -13.78 -5.11 -12.22
N GLY A 31 -14.92 -5.29 -11.53
CA GLY A 31 -15.97 -4.29 -11.49
C GLY A 31 -15.66 -3.13 -10.52
N SER A 32 -16.39 -2.01 -10.67
CA SER A 32 -16.25 -0.81 -9.81
C SER A 32 -16.35 -1.14 -8.32
N ARG A 33 -17.23 -2.06 -7.93
CA ARG A 33 -17.42 -2.53 -6.54
C ARG A 33 -16.15 -3.19 -5.99
N GLN A 34 -15.50 -4.05 -6.76
CA GLN A 34 -14.27 -4.74 -6.38
C GLN A 34 -13.10 -3.76 -6.24
N ILE A 35 -12.95 -2.82 -7.18
CA ILE A 35 -11.91 -1.79 -7.15
C ILE A 35 -12.04 -0.91 -5.90
N GLN A 36 -13.26 -0.50 -5.53
CA GLN A 36 -13.50 0.29 -4.32
C GLN A 36 -13.15 -0.48 -3.04
N MET A 37 -13.52 -1.76 -2.97
CA MET A 37 -13.21 -2.59 -1.80
C MET A 37 -11.72 -2.92 -1.70
N ILE A 38 -11.03 -3.15 -2.82
CA ILE A 38 -9.56 -3.29 -2.86
C ILE A 38 -8.88 -2.02 -2.32
N ALA A 39 -9.36 -0.84 -2.73
CA ALA A 39 -8.81 0.44 -2.26
C ALA A 39 -9.04 0.70 -0.75
N ILE A 40 -10.12 0.17 -0.17
CA ILE A 40 -10.41 0.28 1.27
C ILE A 40 -9.66 -0.81 2.04
N GLY A 41 -9.78 -2.06 1.58
CA GLY A 41 -9.21 -3.23 2.25
C GLY A 41 -7.68 -3.28 2.18
N GLY A 42 -7.08 -2.74 1.12
CA GLY A 42 -5.63 -2.70 0.94
C GLY A 42 -4.88 -1.81 1.94
N THR A 43 -5.57 -0.85 2.58
CA THR A 43 -4.97 0.00 3.63
C THR A 43 -5.05 -0.60 5.02
N ILE A 44 -5.83 -1.66 5.23
CA ILE A 44 -6.02 -2.31 6.52
C ILE A 44 -5.31 -3.65 6.49
N GLY A 45 -4.09 -3.69 7.00
CA GLY A 45 -3.22 -4.87 7.03
C GLY A 45 -2.73 -5.22 8.44
N THR A 46 -1.72 -6.06 8.51
CA THR A 46 -1.11 -6.56 9.75
C THR A 46 -0.44 -5.48 10.59
N GLY A 47 -0.09 -4.34 10.01
CA GLY A 47 0.44 -3.21 10.76
C GLY A 47 -0.49 -2.74 11.86
N LEU A 48 -1.81 -2.66 11.57
CA LEU A 48 -2.82 -2.35 12.58
C LEU A 48 -3.16 -3.58 13.44
N PHE A 49 -3.34 -4.74 12.83
CA PHE A 49 -3.85 -5.93 13.53
C PHE A 49 -2.81 -6.66 14.40
N LEU A 50 -1.53 -6.61 14.04
CA LEU A 50 -0.45 -7.26 14.78
C LEU A 50 0.57 -6.24 15.30
N GLY A 51 1.06 -5.38 14.41
CA GLY A 51 2.08 -4.38 14.75
C GLY A 51 1.65 -3.43 15.88
N ALA A 52 0.36 -3.11 15.96
CA ALA A 52 -0.15 -2.28 17.04
C ALA A 52 0.00 -2.94 18.43
N GLY A 53 0.02 -4.28 18.56
CA GLY A 53 0.26 -4.95 19.84
C GLY A 53 1.65 -4.65 20.38
N THR A 54 2.67 -4.83 19.56
CA THR A 54 4.06 -4.46 19.90
C THR A 54 4.19 -2.96 20.14
N ALA A 55 3.56 -2.14 19.32
CA ALA A 55 3.61 -0.68 19.48
C ALA A 55 2.92 -0.20 20.76
N ILE A 56 1.78 -0.80 21.16
CA ILE A 56 1.08 -0.49 22.41
C ILE A 56 1.98 -0.85 23.61
N SER A 57 2.61 -2.03 23.63
CA SER A 57 3.47 -2.44 24.74
C SER A 57 4.69 -1.53 24.95
N GLN A 58 5.15 -0.86 23.89
CA GLN A 58 6.27 0.09 23.92
C GLN A 58 5.84 1.52 24.23
N ALA A 59 4.84 2.04 23.50
CA ALA A 59 4.43 3.44 23.57
C ALA A 59 3.33 3.71 24.59
N GLY A 60 2.59 2.69 25.02
CA GLY A 60 1.36 2.90 25.76
C GLY A 60 0.33 3.71 24.99
N PRO A 61 -0.51 4.49 25.67
CA PRO A 61 -1.54 5.33 25.03
C PRO A 61 -1.00 6.41 24.09
N SER A 62 0.27 6.83 24.22
CA SER A 62 0.89 7.81 23.31
C SER A 62 0.93 7.34 21.86
N LEU A 63 0.78 6.04 21.60
CA LEU A 63 0.66 5.48 20.27
C LEU A 63 -0.45 6.17 19.45
N ILE A 64 -1.55 6.55 20.07
CA ILE A 64 -2.67 7.28 19.43
C ILE A 64 -2.17 8.59 18.82
N ILE A 65 -1.31 9.31 19.55
CA ILE A 65 -0.73 10.58 19.08
C ILE A 65 0.15 10.34 17.86
N TRP A 66 0.97 9.28 17.86
CA TRP A 66 1.84 8.98 16.73
C TRP A 66 1.08 8.53 15.49
N TYR A 67 -0.03 7.79 15.63
CA TYR A 67 -0.92 7.54 14.52
C TYR A 67 -1.55 8.82 13.97
N ALA A 68 -1.95 9.74 14.83
CA ALA A 68 -2.50 11.03 14.38
C ALA A 68 -1.45 11.87 13.64
N VAL A 69 -0.23 11.99 14.17
CA VAL A 69 0.88 12.74 13.56
C VAL A 69 1.26 12.12 12.21
N ALA A 70 1.49 10.81 12.16
CA ALA A 70 1.81 10.11 10.91
C ALA A 70 0.68 10.24 9.88
N GLY A 71 -0.59 10.13 10.31
CA GLY A 71 -1.76 10.33 9.45
C GLY A 71 -1.79 11.72 8.82
N VAL A 72 -1.49 12.78 9.57
CA VAL A 72 -1.39 14.14 9.05
C VAL A 72 -0.25 14.28 8.04
N VAL A 73 0.93 13.72 8.34
CA VAL A 73 2.07 13.75 7.40
C VAL A 73 1.73 13.01 6.11
N LEU A 74 1.13 11.83 6.20
CA LEU A 74 0.73 11.05 5.03
C LEU A 74 -0.40 11.72 4.25
N LEU A 75 -1.27 12.48 4.90
CA LEU A 75 -2.25 13.30 4.20
C LEU A 75 -1.55 14.35 3.30
N PHE A 76 -0.43 14.94 3.73
CA PHE A 76 0.35 15.84 2.86
C PHE A 76 0.96 15.08 1.68
N VAL A 77 1.50 13.88 1.88
CA VAL A 77 1.98 13.04 0.77
C VAL A 77 0.86 12.76 -0.23
N MET A 78 -0.32 12.38 0.28
CA MET A 78 -1.47 12.08 -0.57
C MET A 78 -2.03 13.31 -1.29
N ARG A 79 -1.95 14.49 -0.66
CA ARG A 79 -2.31 15.77 -1.32
C ARG A 79 -1.32 16.12 -2.42
N ALA A 80 -0.02 15.90 -2.21
CA ALA A 80 1.01 16.08 -3.23
C ALA A 80 0.78 15.13 -4.41
N LEU A 81 0.55 13.85 -4.12
CA LEU A 81 0.24 12.85 -5.15
C LEU A 81 -1.06 13.20 -5.89
N GLY A 82 -2.10 13.61 -5.18
CA GLY A 82 -3.39 14.00 -5.76
C GLY A 82 -3.28 15.20 -6.69
N GLU A 83 -2.41 16.15 -6.38
CA GLU A 83 -2.12 17.30 -7.26
C GLU A 83 -1.47 16.84 -8.57
N LEU A 84 -0.51 15.93 -8.51
CA LEU A 84 0.12 15.33 -9.69
C LEU A 84 -0.88 14.52 -10.53
N LEU A 85 -1.70 13.70 -9.88
CA LEU A 85 -2.71 12.85 -10.52
C LEU A 85 -3.81 13.64 -11.23
N THR A 86 -4.22 14.76 -10.67
CA THR A 86 -5.26 15.62 -11.29
C THR A 86 -4.70 16.55 -12.37
N HIS A 87 -3.38 16.83 -12.32
CA HIS A 87 -2.68 17.49 -13.43
C HIS A 87 -2.68 16.58 -14.68
N LYS A 88 -2.22 15.34 -14.55
CA LYS A 88 -2.12 14.40 -15.68
C LYS A 88 -2.34 12.97 -15.20
N PRO A 89 -3.58 12.44 -15.29
CA PRO A 89 -3.85 11.05 -14.92
C PRO A 89 -3.10 10.10 -15.85
N VAL A 90 -2.15 9.33 -15.32
CA VAL A 90 -1.37 8.37 -16.08
C VAL A 90 -1.30 7.03 -15.36
N ALA A 91 -1.33 5.94 -16.09
CA ALA A 91 -0.97 4.63 -15.60
C ALA A 91 0.51 4.65 -15.20
N GLY A 92 0.86 4.03 -14.04
CA GLY A 92 2.23 4.12 -13.50
C GLY A 92 2.43 5.27 -12.51
N SER A 93 1.44 6.20 -12.39
CA SER A 93 1.33 7.14 -11.27
C SER A 93 2.67 7.83 -10.90
N PHE A 94 3.06 7.73 -9.63
CA PHE A 94 4.22 8.43 -9.06
C PHE A 94 5.57 8.06 -9.72
N ALA A 95 5.73 6.86 -10.26
CA ALA A 95 6.94 6.48 -10.99
C ALA A 95 7.06 7.23 -12.33
N GLU A 96 5.92 7.45 -13.03
CA GLU A 96 5.90 8.21 -14.28
C GLU A 96 6.14 9.70 -14.02
N TYR A 97 5.56 10.26 -12.96
CA TYR A 97 5.86 11.65 -12.56
C TYR A 97 7.31 11.84 -12.12
N ALA A 98 7.88 10.87 -11.39
CA ALA A 98 9.30 10.89 -11.05
C ALA A 98 10.18 10.88 -12.31
N ARG A 99 9.81 10.09 -13.33
CA ARG A 99 10.49 10.10 -14.63
C ARG A 99 10.37 11.45 -15.33
N GLU A 100 9.19 12.05 -15.34
CA GLU A 100 8.91 13.32 -16.04
C GLU A 100 9.64 14.49 -15.37
N PHE A 101 9.59 14.63 -14.05
CA PHE A 101 10.07 15.81 -13.32
C PHE A 101 11.44 15.64 -12.65
N LEU A 102 11.92 14.42 -12.42
CA LEU A 102 13.24 14.14 -11.84
C LEU A 102 14.19 13.43 -12.81
N GLY A 103 13.63 12.80 -13.85
CA GLY A 103 14.39 12.11 -14.89
C GLY A 103 14.27 10.59 -14.88
N PRO A 104 14.74 9.92 -15.95
CA PRO A 104 14.48 8.51 -16.21
C PRO A 104 14.97 7.55 -15.11
N PHE A 105 16.08 7.84 -14.46
CA PHE A 105 16.60 7.06 -13.32
C PHE A 105 15.59 7.00 -12.18
N TRP A 106 14.98 8.13 -11.84
CA TRP A 106 14.03 8.22 -10.72
C TRP A 106 12.75 7.46 -10.99
N GLY A 107 12.26 7.48 -12.24
CA GLY A 107 11.12 6.64 -12.62
C GLY A 107 11.41 5.15 -12.47
N TYR A 108 12.58 4.71 -12.97
CA TYR A 108 13.06 3.34 -12.80
C TYR A 108 13.22 2.96 -11.31
N ALA A 109 13.95 3.77 -10.55
CA ALA A 109 14.25 3.51 -9.15
C ALA A 109 12.96 3.47 -8.30
N THR A 110 12.02 4.39 -8.54
CA THR A 110 10.73 4.43 -7.82
C THR A 110 9.90 3.18 -8.08
N ALA A 111 9.80 2.73 -9.33
CA ALA A 111 9.01 1.55 -9.67
C ALA A 111 9.58 0.28 -9.03
N TRP A 112 10.90 0.08 -9.07
CA TRP A 112 11.55 -1.07 -8.44
C TRP A 112 11.49 -1.00 -6.90
N THR A 113 11.63 0.20 -6.31
CA THR A 113 11.50 0.38 -4.86
C THR A 113 10.07 0.11 -4.39
N TYR A 114 9.07 0.50 -5.18
CA TYR A 114 7.67 0.18 -4.89
C TYR A 114 7.39 -1.33 -5.01
N TRP A 115 8.03 -2.02 -5.96
CA TRP A 115 7.93 -3.48 -6.07
C TRP A 115 8.51 -4.18 -4.84
N ILE A 116 9.74 -3.86 -4.41
CA ILE A 116 10.36 -4.52 -3.23
C ILE A 116 9.60 -4.18 -1.94
N MET A 117 9.10 -2.95 -1.81
CA MET A 117 8.25 -2.54 -0.70
C MET A 117 7.02 -3.46 -0.56
N TRP A 118 6.31 -3.74 -1.65
CA TRP A 118 5.15 -4.63 -1.63
C TRP A 118 5.50 -6.10 -1.49
N VAL A 119 6.63 -6.55 -2.01
CA VAL A 119 7.15 -7.91 -1.77
C VAL A 119 7.43 -8.10 -0.28
N THR A 120 8.13 -7.15 0.36
CA THR A 120 8.43 -7.22 1.80
C THR A 120 7.17 -7.04 2.65
N THR A 121 6.21 -6.22 2.22
CA THR A 121 4.89 -6.18 2.86
C THR A 121 4.20 -7.54 2.81
N GLY A 122 4.20 -8.21 1.66
CA GLY A 122 3.67 -9.57 1.54
C GLY A 122 4.39 -10.59 2.43
N MET A 123 5.72 -10.48 2.61
CA MET A 123 6.47 -11.28 3.59
C MET A 123 5.95 -11.02 5.01
N ALA A 124 5.69 -9.77 5.40
CA ALA A 124 5.15 -9.43 6.71
C ALA A 124 3.75 -10.03 6.94
N GLU A 125 2.92 -10.04 5.91
CA GLU A 125 1.57 -10.60 5.97
C GLU A 125 1.58 -12.13 6.19
N ILE A 126 2.43 -12.88 5.47
CA ILE A 126 2.56 -14.34 5.70
C ILE A 126 3.23 -14.64 7.04
N THR A 127 4.13 -13.79 7.53
CA THR A 127 4.72 -13.87 8.88
C THR A 127 3.64 -13.73 9.95
N ALA A 128 2.79 -12.71 9.81
CA ALA A 128 1.66 -12.49 10.72
C ALA A 128 0.66 -13.65 10.67
N ALA A 129 0.38 -14.20 9.49
CA ALA A 129 -0.46 -15.39 9.36
C ALA A 129 0.09 -16.57 10.20
N GLY A 130 1.43 -16.73 10.22
CA GLY A 130 2.10 -17.72 11.08
C GLY A 130 1.82 -17.51 12.57
N GLN A 131 1.88 -16.26 13.03
CA GLN A 131 1.58 -15.94 14.43
C GLN A 131 0.10 -16.14 14.78
N TYR A 132 -0.81 -15.79 13.87
CA TYR A 132 -2.25 -15.99 14.09
C TYR A 132 -2.65 -17.48 14.15
N VAL A 133 -2.03 -18.34 13.33
CA VAL A 133 -2.32 -19.77 13.33
C VAL A 133 -1.84 -20.45 14.62
N LYS A 134 -0.75 -19.98 15.23
CA LYS A 134 -0.29 -20.45 16.55
C LYS A 134 -1.33 -20.33 17.67
N TYR A 135 -2.29 -19.42 17.54
CA TYR A 135 -3.39 -19.29 18.49
C TYR A 135 -4.22 -20.60 18.65
N TRP A 136 -4.46 -21.31 17.55
CA TRP A 136 -5.19 -22.59 17.59
C TRP A 136 -4.26 -23.80 17.58
N PHE A 137 -3.09 -23.66 16.97
CA PHE A 137 -2.13 -24.75 16.75
C PHE A 137 -0.72 -24.33 17.22
N PRO A 138 -0.48 -24.27 18.56
CA PRO A 138 0.81 -23.81 19.11
C PRO A 138 2.03 -24.65 18.67
N GLY A 139 1.81 -25.93 18.29
CA GLY A 139 2.87 -26.83 17.82
C GLY A 139 3.29 -26.64 16.36
N ILE A 140 2.58 -25.78 15.58
CA ILE A 140 2.97 -25.49 14.19
C ILE A 140 4.00 -24.37 14.19
N GLU A 141 5.13 -24.62 13.53
CA GLU A 141 6.17 -23.61 13.37
C GLU A 141 5.71 -22.46 12.44
N GLN A 142 6.12 -21.24 12.76
CA GLN A 142 5.68 -20.01 12.05
C GLN A 142 6.01 -20.08 10.55
N TRP A 143 7.21 -20.57 10.18
CA TRP A 143 7.63 -20.70 8.79
C TRP A 143 6.78 -21.69 7.99
N GLN A 144 6.27 -22.75 8.62
CA GLN A 144 5.41 -23.73 7.94
C GLN A 144 4.10 -23.08 7.49
N THR A 145 3.46 -22.32 8.37
CA THR A 145 2.26 -21.57 8.03
C THR A 145 2.54 -20.49 6.97
N ALA A 146 3.67 -19.78 7.09
CA ALA A 146 4.07 -18.78 6.11
C ALA A 146 4.27 -19.42 4.72
N LEU A 147 4.93 -20.59 4.64
CA LEU A 147 5.12 -21.33 3.40
C LEU A 147 3.79 -21.80 2.79
N VAL A 148 2.94 -22.43 3.60
CA VAL A 148 1.61 -22.90 3.15
C VAL A 148 0.78 -21.73 2.64
N SER A 149 0.76 -20.61 3.36
CA SER A 149 0.06 -19.38 2.94
C SER A 149 0.57 -18.87 1.61
N LEU A 150 1.89 -18.78 1.42
CA LEU A 150 2.50 -18.35 0.16
C LEU A 150 2.14 -19.26 -1.00
N VAL A 151 2.21 -20.58 -0.81
CA VAL A 151 1.89 -21.58 -1.85
C VAL A 151 0.41 -21.52 -2.22
N VAL A 152 -0.49 -21.45 -1.24
CA VAL A 152 -1.94 -21.36 -1.47
C VAL A 152 -2.29 -20.08 -2.22
N LEU A 153 -1.76 -18.92 -1.79
CA LEU A 153 -2.02 -17.65 -2.43
C LEU A 153 -1.42 -17.59 -3.84
N LEU A 154 -0.23 -18.16 -4.06
CA LEU A 154 0.35 -18.32 -5.39
C LEU A 154 -0.56 -19.14 -6.31
N ALA A 155 -1.05 -20.28 -5.83
CA ALA A 155 -1.97 -21.14 -6.58
C ALA A 155 -3.26 -20.37 -6.97
N VAL A 156 -3.87 -19.66 -6.03
CA VAL A 156 -5.06 -18.82 -6.27
C VAL A 156 -4.80 -17.77 -7.37
N ASN A 157 -3.65 -17.08 -7.32
CA ASN A 157 -3.29 -16.07 -8.32
C ASN A 157 -3.05 -16.64 -9.71
N LEU A 158 -2.66 -17.92 -9.83
CA LEU A 158 -2.47 -18.60 -11.10
C LEU A 158 -3.81 -19.05 -11.76
N ILE A 159 -4.91 -19.14 -10.98
CA ILE A 159 -6.21 -19.61 -11.49
C ILE A 159 -6.86 -18.57 -12.38
N SER A 160 -7.22 -17.40 -11.87
CA SER A 160 -7.80 -16.31 -12.67
C SER A 160 -7.86 -14.97 -11.92
N VAL A 161 -7.86 -13.87 -12.70
CA VAL A 161 -8.05 -12.50 -12.20
C VAL A 161 -9.44 -12.29 -11.59
N LYS A 162 -10.47 -12.94 -12.13
CA LYS A 162 -11.84 -12.82 -11.61
C LYS A 162 -11.98 -13.49 -10.23
N ALA A 163 -11.40 -14.67 -10.06
CA ALA A 163 -11.40 -15.36 -8.76
C ALA A 163 -10.67 -14.52 -7.69
N PHE A 164 -9.54 -13.91 -8.06
CA PHE A 164 -8.84 -12.96 -7.21
C PHE A 164 -9.74 -11.80 -6.76
N GLY A 165 -10.39 -11.11 -7.70
CA GLY A 165 -11.20 -9.93 -7.38
C GLY A 165 -12.40 -10.24 -6.49
N GLU A 166 -13.04 -11.40 -6.66
CA GLU A 166 -14.16 -11.82 -5.81
C GLU A 166 -13.70 -12.17 -4.38
N LEU A 167 -12.59 -12.87 -4.25
CA LEU A 167 -12.01 -13.24 -2.97
C LEU A 167 -11.59 -11.98 -2.18
N GLU A 168 -10.93 -11.04 -2.85
CA GLU A 168 -10.50 -9.77 -2.24
C GLU A 168 -11.67 -8.91 -1.80
N PHE A 169 -12.76 -8.88 -2.55
CA PHE A 169 -13.98 -8.17 -2.15
C PHE A 169 -14.51 -8.68 -0.81
N TRP A 170 -14.66 -10.00 -0.65
CA TRP A 170 -15.18 -10.60 0.57
C TRP A 170 -14.24 -10.40 1.77
N PHE A 171 -12.95 -10.57 1.54
CA PHE A 171 -11.95 -10.33 2.59
C PHE A 171 -11.94 -8.86 3.04
N ALA A 172 -11.99 -7.91 2.11
CA ALA A 172 -12.06 -6.49 2.45
C ALA A 172 -13.33 -6.14 3.23
N LEU A 173 -14.47 -6.72 2.85
CA LEU A 173 -15.74 -6.54 3.57
C LEU A 173 -15.64 -7.05 5.01
N VAL A 174 -15.08 -8.25 5.19
CA VAL A 174 -14.88 -8.86 6.53
C VAL A 174 -14.01 -7.97 7.40
N LYS A 175 -12.90 -7.41 6.87
CA LYS A 175 -12.03 -6.47 7.60
C LYS A 175 -12.80 -5.24 8.12
N VAL A 176 -13.55 -4.61 7.24
CA VAL A 176 -14.31 -3.38 7.57
C VAL A 176 -15.38 -3.67 8.61
N VAL A 177 -16.17 -4.73 8.41
CA VAL A 177 -17.23 -5.15 9.35
C VAL A 177 -16.63 -5.49 10.72
N ALA A 178 -15.49 -6.17 10.75
CA ALA A 178 -14.82 -6.53 12.00
C ALA A 178 -14.38 -5.31 12.79
N ILE A 179 -13.72 -4.34 12.15
CA ILE A 179 -13.25 -3.13 12.84
C ILE A 179 -14.44 -2.30 13.35
N VAL A 180 -15.45 -2.08 12.50
CA VAL A 180 -16.65 -1.34 12.91
C VAL A 180 -17.37 -2.07 14.03
N GLY A 181 -17.55 -3.39 13.93
CA GLY A 181 -18.15 -4.22 14.96
C GLY A 181 -17.38 -4.13 16.28
N MET A 182 -16.04 -4.18 16.22
CA MET A 182 -15.20 -4.06 17.39
C MET A 182 -15.33 -2.69 18.06
N ILE A 183 -15.34 -1.60 17.28
CA ILE A 183 -15.56 -0.24 17.81
C ILE A 183 -16.91 -0.17 18.51
N LEU A 184 -17.98 -0.70 17.90
CA LEU A 184 -19.32 -0.68 18.46
C LEU A 184 -19.42 -1.53 19.74
N ILE A 185 -18.82 -2.73 19.75
CA ILE A 185 -18.79 -3.59 20.95
C ILE A 185 -18.00 -2.94 22.06
N GLY A 186 -16.81 -2.38 21.75
CA GLY A 186 -15.99 -1.67 22.74
C GLY A 186 -16.69 -0.44 23.33
N LEU A 187 -17.40 0.33 22.51
CA LEU A 187 -18.25 1.44 22.97
C LEU A 187 -19.40 0.91 23.85
N GLY A 188 -20.01 -0.22 23.50
CA GLY A 188 -21.03 -0.89 24.33
C GLY A 188 -20.45 -1.28 25.70
N VAL A 189 -19.25 -1.85 25.75
CA VAL A 189 -18.54 -2.18 26.98
C VAL A 189 -18.32 -0.93 27.84
N LEU A 190 -17.86 0.17 27.24
CA LEU A 190 -17.58 1.42 27.95
C LEU A 190 -18.82 2.15 28.46
N LEU A 191 -19.93 2.14 27.69
CA LEU A 191 -21.13 2.91 28.00
C LEU A 191 -22.14 2.15 28.86
N ILE A 192 -22.22 0.82 28.69
CA ILE A 192 -23.24 -0.03 29.30
C ILE A 192 -22.64 -0.92 30.39
N GLY A 193 -21.30 -1.09 30.43
CA GLY A 193 -20.63 -1.97 31.39
C GLY A 193 -20.85 -3.46 31.07
N PHE A 194 -20.97 -3.80 29.79
CA PHE A 194 -21.23 -5.16 29.32
C PHE A 194 -20.04 -6.10 29.57
N GLY A 195 -20.31 -7.30 30.06
CA GLY A 195 -19.31 -8.34 30.35
C GLY A 195 -18.49 -8.05 31.61
N ASP A 196 -17.57 -8.96 31.94
CA ASP A 196 -16.71 -8.80 33.14
C ASP A 196 -15.71 -7.64 32.98
N VAL A 197 -15.21 -7.43 31.76
CA VAL A 197 -14.32 -6.31 31.45
C VAL A 197 -15.04 -4.95 31.57
N GLY A 198 -16.36 -4.90 31.40
CA GLY A 198 -17.14 -3.68 31.57
C GLY A 198 -17.10 -3.08 32.97
N LYS A 199 -16.74 -3.88 33.98
CA LYS A 199 -16.54 -3.42 35.37
C LYS A 199 -15.25 -2.63 35.55
N THR A 200 -14.26 -2.88 34.72
CA THR A 200 -12.92 -2.26 34.76
C THR A 200 -12.67 -1.31 33.61
N ALA A 201 -13.41 -1.43 32.51
CA ALA A 201 -13.25 -0.58 31.31
C ALA A 201 -13.49 0.89 31.64
N SER A 202 -12.52 1.72 31.32
CA SER A 202 -12.58 3.16 31.59
C SER A 202 -11.66 3.94 30.64
N VAL A 203 -12.13 5.11 30.20
CA VAL A 203 -11.29 6.06 29.44
C VAL A 203 -10.04 6.46 30.26
N THR A 204 -10.06 6.30 31.57
CA THR A 204 -8.95 6.62 32.47
C THR A 204 -7.73 5.72 32.26
N HIS A 205 -7.87 4.53 31.66
CA HIS A 205 -6.75 3.69 31.24
C HIS A 205 -5.77 4.41 30.31
N LEU A 206 -6.22 5.47 29.63
CA LEU A 206 -5.36 6.27 28.76
C LEU A 206 -4.30 7.08 29.53
N TRP A 207 -4.41 7.22 30.87
CA TRP A 207 -3.46 7.99 31.69
C TRP A 207 -3.20 7.45 33.11
N GLN A 208 -3.97 6.48 33.60
CA GLN A 208 -3.82 5.96 34.97
C GLN A 208 -2.56 5.10 35.15
N ASP A 209 -2.23 4.28 34.14
CA ASP A 209 -1.17 3.28 34.25
C ASP A 209 0.20 3.84 33.77
N GLY A 210 0.72 4.84 34.46
CA GLY A 210 2.02 5.45 34.13
C GLY A 210 1.94 6.66 33.20
N GLY A 211 0.72 7.21 32.96
CA GLY A 211 0.52 8.37 32.10
C GLY A 211 0.38 8.01 30.61
N ILE A 212 0.41 9.04 29.76
CA ILE A 212 0.21 8.88 28.32
C ILE A 212 1.40 8.16 27.64
N ALA A 213 2.62 8.39 28.10
CA ALA A 213 3.86 7.77 27.61
C ALA A 213 4.60 7.05 28.76
N PRO A 214 4.09 5.89 29.22
CA PRO A 214 4.55 5.25 30.45
C PRO A 214 6.02 4.79 30.39
N ASN A 215 6.50 4.39 29.21
CA ASN A 215 7.90 3.97 28.99
C ASN A 215 8.79 5.14 28.49
N GLY A 216 8.27 6.37 28.56
CA GLY A 216 8.98 7.56 28.12
C GLY A 216 8.82 7.91 26.64
N VAL A 217 9.24 9.12 26.29
CA VAL A 217 9.10 9.67 24.93
C VAL A 217 9.99 8.92 23.93
N HIS A 218 11.16 8.45 24.36
CA HIS A 218 12.07 7.69 23.50
C HIS A 218 11.41 6.42 22.94
N ASP A 219 10.91 5.55 23.82
CA ASP A 219 10.30 4.28 23.41
C ASP A 219 9.01 4.50 22.61
N SER A 220 8.28 5.55 22.96
CA SER A 220 7.11 6.00 22.22
C SER A 220 7.47 6.41 20.78
N LEU A 221 8.54 7.17 20.56
CA LEU A 221 9.03 7.57 19.23
C LEU A 221 9.50 6.37 18.39
N MET A 222 10.12 5.35 19.04
CA MET A 222 10.58 4.16 18.33
C MET A 222 9.46 3.39 17.63
N THR A 223 8.21 3.56 18.05
CA THR A 223 7.05 2.94 17.41
C THR A 223 6.69 3.57 16.03
N LEU A 224 7.26 4.73 15.68
CA LEU A 224 6.94 5.41 14.41
C LEU A 224 7.23 4.56 13.17
N GLN A 225 8.20 3.65 13.22
CA GLN A 225 8.49 2.72 12.14
C GLN A 225 7.27 1.81 11.85
N ILE A 226 6.72 1.18 12.89
CA ILE A 226 5.57 0.28 12.73
C ILE A 226 4.27 1.06 12.46
N VAL A 227 4.15 2.28 12.98
CA VAL A 227 3.04 3.19 12.67
C VAL A 227 3.03 3.53 11.18
N LEU A 228 4.18 3.87 10.58
CA LEU A 228 4.27 4.11 9.13
C LEU A 228 3.98 2.84 8.33
N PHE A 229 4.46 1.68 8.80
CA PHE A 229 4.11 0.40 8.18
C PHE A 229 2.60 0.17 8.15
N ALA A 230 1.90 0.50 9.22
CA ALA A 230 0.44 0.33 9.29
C ALA A 230 -0.33 1.19 8.27
N TYR A 231 0.26 2.27 7.79
CA TYR A 231 -0.33 3.15 6.77
C TYR A 231 0.01 2.77 5.33
N LEU A 232 0.83 1.72 5.11
CA LEU A 232 1.13 1.25 3.75
C LEU A 232 -0.14 0.90 2.98
N GLY A 233 -0.15 1.24 1.71
CA GLY A 233 -1.31 1.06 0.83
C GLY A 233 -2.18 2.30 0.67
N VAL A 234 -1.98 3.36 1.47
CA VAL A 234 -2.70 4.63 1.27
C VAL A 234 -2.43 5.22 -0.13
N GLU A 235 -1.23 5.00 -0.67
CA GLU A 235 -0.81 5.44 -2.00
C GLU A 235 -1.43 4.61 -3.15
N LEU A 236 -2.09 3.48 -2.87
CA LEU A 236 -2.81 2.67 -3.88
C LEU A 236 -3.88 3.48 -4.61
N VAL A 237 -4.45 4.50 -3.98
CA VAL A 237 -5.34 5.47 -4.65
C VAL A 237 -4.64 6.09 -5.87
N GLY A 238 -3.32 6.29 -5.81
CA GLY A 238 -2.53 6.78 -6.93
C GLY A 238 -2.40 5.76 -8.06
N VAL A 239 -2.19 4.49 -7.72
CA VAL A 239 -2.01 3.41 -8.71
C VAL A 239 -3.30 3.15 -9.49
N THR A 240 -4.46 3.19 -8.81
CA THR A 240 -5.78 2.99 -9.41
C THR A 240 -6.30 4.20 -10.19
N ALA A 241 -5.65 5.36 -10.07
CA ALA A 241 -6.09 6.62 -10.67
C ALA A 241 -6.10 6.60 -12.22
N GLY A 242 -5.19 5.84 -12.83
CA GLY A 242 -5.13 5.65 -14.29
C GLY A 242 -6.31 4.85 -14.86
N GLU A 243 -7.01 4.08 -14.01
CA GLU A 243 -8.18 3.26 -14.35
C GLU A 243 -9.49 3.89 -13.84
N ALA A 244 -9.41 5.03 -13.14
CA ALA A 244 -10.56 5.68 -12.53
C ALA A 244 -11.43 6.39 -13.56
N GLU A 245 -12.73 6.15 -13.51
CA GLU A 245 -13.70 7.00 -14.20
C GLU A 245 -13.66 8.41 -13.61
N ASN A 246 -13.56 9.45 -14.44
CA ASN A 246 -13.55 10.85 -14.01
C ASN A 246 -12.45 11.17 -12.94
N PRO A 247 -11.15 10.99 -13.25
CA PRO A 247 -10.06 11.11 -12.28
C PRO A 247 -10.06 12.48 -11.55
N LYS A 248 -10.33 13.58 -12.27
CA LYS A 248 -10.39 14.94 -11.72
C LYS A 248 -11.40 15.12 -10.60
N LYS A 249 -12.44 14.28 -10.53
CA LYS A 249 -13.49 14.32 -9.50
C LYS A 249 -13.28 13.25 -8.43
N ASN A 250 -12.92 12.05 -8.84
CA ASN A 250 -12.87 10.89 -7.95
C ASN A 250 -11.59 10.86 -7.09
N ILE A 251 -10.44 11.30 -7.62
CA ILE A 251 -9.18 11.36 -6.87
C ILE A 251 -9.27 12.33 -5.69
N PRO A 252 -9.71 13.61 -5.86
CA PRO A 252 -9.91 14.51 -4.73
C PRO A 252 -10.85 13.96 -3.66
N ARG A 253 -11.95 13.31 -4.05
CA ARG A 253 -12.89 12.69 -3.11
C ARG A 253 -12.25 11.57 -2.31
N ALA A 254 -11.50 10.69 -2.96
CA ALA A 254 -10.80 9.59 -2.30
C ALA A 254 -9.80 10.13 -1.27
N ILE A 255 -8.97 11.10 -1.65
CA ILE A 255 -7.96 11.69 -0.75
C ILE A 255 -8.62 12.48 0.39
N ASN A 256 -9.68 13.24 0.13
CA ASN A 256 -10.39 14.00 1.15
C ASN A 256 -11.13 13.09 2.15
N SER A 257 -11.37 11.82 1.83
CA SER A 257 -11.94 10.83 2.76
C SER A 257 -10.91 10.21 3.72
N LEU A 258 -9.60 10.38 3.45
CA LEU A 258 -8.54 9.77 4.26
C LEU A 258 -8.56 10.22 5.73
N PRO A 259 -8.76 11.51 6.09
CA PRO A 259 -8.82 11.91 7.49
C PRO A 259 -9.90 11.16 8.29
N LEU A 260 -11.08 10.96 7.69
CA LEU A 260 -12.15 10.20 8.32
C LEU A 260 -11.76 8.72 8.49
N ARG A 261 -11.12 8.12 7.47
CA ARG A 261 -10.64 6.74 7.54
C ARG A 261 -9.57 6.57 8.61
N PHE A 262 -8.59 7.47 8.66
CA PHE A 262 -7.52 7.44 9.67
C PHE A 262 -8.10 7.65 11.06
N GLY A 263 -9.00 8.63 11.22
CA GLY A 263 -9.69 8.90 12.48
C GLY A 263 -10.50 7.69 12.98
N LEU A 264 -11.25 7.03 12.10
CA LEU A 264 -12.11 5.92 12.49
C LEU A 264 -11.32 4.61 12.67
N PHE A 265 -10.57 4.19 11.64
CA PHE A 265 -9.99 2.85 11.61
C PHE A 265 -8.70 2.71 12.42
N TYR A 266 -7.93 3.79 12.62
CA TYR A 266 -6.70 3.74 13.40
C TYR A 266 -6.89 4.39 14.77
N ILE A 267 -7.18 5.68 14.80
CA ILE A 267 -7.27 6.45 16.05
C ILE A 267 -8.47 5.99 16.89
N GLY A 268 -9.65 5.90 16.30
CA GLY A 268 -10.88 5.46 16.99
C GLY A 268 -10.77 4.04 17.53
N THR A 269 -10.19 3.14 16.75
CA THR A 269 -9.93 1.76 17.17
C THR A 269 -9.00 1.70 18.38
N LEU A 270 -7.86 2.40 18.35
CA LEU A 270 -6.90 2.42 19.46
C LEU A 270 -7.49 3.09 20.70
N LEU A 271 -8.24 4.18 20.53
CA LEU A 271 -8.95 4.83 21.64
C LEU A 271 -9.90 3.85 22.34
N VAL A 272 -10.69 3.11 21.59
CA VAL A 272 -11.64 2.13 22.15
C VAL A 272 -10.90 0.97 22.82
N ILE A 273 -9.94 0.35 22.13
CA ILE A 273 -9.17 -0.79 22.66
C ILE A 273 -8.48 -0.42 23.98
N LEU A 274 -7.76 0.69 24.00
CA LEU A 274 -6.98 1.15 25.18
C LEU A 274 -7.88 1.70 26.31
N SER A 275 -9.12 2.05 26.03
CA SER A 275 -10.11 2.37 27.04
C SER A 275 -10.77 1.13 27.63
N VAL A 276 -10.93 0.06 26.83
CA VAL A 276 -11.51 -1.21 27.30
C VAL A 276 -10.52 -2.01 28.13
N VAL A 277 -9.25 -2.04 27.70
CA VAL A 277 -8.19 -2.83 28.33
C VAL A 277 -6.95 -1.93 28.54
N SER A 278 -6.35 -1.99 29.75
CA SER A 278 -5.11 -1.25 30.04
C SER A 278 -3.98 -1.67 29.08
N TRP A 279 -3.14 -0.72 28.70
CA TRP A 279 -1.98 -0.95 27.82
C TRP A 279 -1.02 -2.01 28.36
N THR A 280 -0.96 -2.21 29.68
CA THR A 280 -0.10 -3.19 30.37
C THR A 280 -0.46 -4.65 30.05
N GLU A 281 -1.62 -4.90 29.52
CA GLU A 281 -2.12 -6.24 29.16
C GLU A 281 -1.75 -6.65 27.71
N PHE A 282 -1.14 -5.75 26.94
CA PHE A 282 -0.75 -6.04 25.58
C PHE A 282 0.71 -6.48 25.50
N HIS A 283 0.96 -7.51 24.69
CA HIS A 283 2.27 -8.11 24.53
C HIS A 283 2.69 -8.16 23.06
N PRO A 284 4.01 -8.09 22.79
CA PRO A 284 4.52 -8.29 21.42
C PRO A 284 4.04 -9.60 20.81
N GLY A 285 3.78 -9.60 19.49
CA GLY A 285 3.36 -10.79 18.76
C GLY A 285 1.91 -11.21 18.95
N VAL A 286 1.13 -10.48 19.75
CA VAL A 286 -0.31 -10.74 19.95
C VAL A 286 -1.13 -9.59 19.38
N SER A 287 -2.18 -9.93 18.63
CA SER A 287 -3.11 -8.92 18.13
C SER A 287 -3.85 -8.24 19.28
N PRO A 288 -3.81 -6.89 19.40
CA PRO A 288 -4.54 -6.17 20.44
C PRO A 288 -6.06 -6.38 20.34
N PHE A 289 -6.56 -6.67 19.15
CA PHE A 289 -7.95 -7.00 18.90
C PHE A 289 -8.32 -8.34 19.55
N VAL A 290 -7.49 -9.36 19.33
CA VAL A 290 -7.70 -10.70 19.92
C VAL A 290 -7.61 -10.63 21.45
N ALA A 291 -6.59 -9.91 21.98
CA ALA A 291 -6.41 -9.73 23.41
C ALA A 291 -7.61 -9.02 24.08
N ALA A 292 -8.11 -7.94 23.47
CA ALA A 292 -9.27 -7.21 23.99
C ALA A 292 -10.53 -8.09 23.98
N PHE A 293 -10.79 -8.82 22.91
CA PHE A 293 -11.97 -9.70 22.84
C PHE A 293 -11.89 -10.92 23.76
N ALA A 294 -10.70 -11.42 24.06
CA ALA A 294 -10.52 -12.47 25.06
C ALA A 294 -10.97 -12.01 26.46
N LYS A 295 -10.83 -10.71 26.78
CA LYS A 295 -11.24 -10.12 28.07
C LYS A 295 -12.73 -9.81 28.16
N ILE A 296 -13.45 -9.68 27.04
CA ILE A 296 -14.90 -9.35 27.04
C ILE A 296 -15.75 -10.51 27.60
N GLY A 297 -15.18 -11.72 27.70
CA GLY A 297 -15.89 -12.87 28.30
C GLY A 297 -16.91 -13.52 27.37
N ILE A 298 -16.89 -13.21 26.07
CA ILE A 298 -17.72 -13.89 25.06
C ILE A 298 -16.98 -15.15 24.58
N PRO A 299 -17.54 -16.36 24.79
CA PRO A 299 -16.95 -17.60 24.31
C PRO A 299 -16.69 -17.52 22.81
N ALA A 300 -15.53 -18.00 22.36
CA ALA A 300 -15.07 -18.01 20.98
C ALA A 300 -14.82 -16.63 20.31
N ALA A 301 -15.16 -15.50 20.96
CA ALA A 301 -14.96 -14.17 20.34
C ALA A 301 -13.51 -13.92 19.94
N ALA A 302 -12.55 -14.24 20.81
CA ALA A 302 -11.12 -14.11 20.49
C ALA A 302 -10.70 -14.95 19.28
N GLY A 303 -11.18 -16.20 19.18
CA GLY A 303 -10.94 -17.08 18.04
C GLY A 303 -11.54 -16.53 16.74
N ILE A 304 -12.78 -16.02 16.79
CA ILE A 304 -13.43 -15.39 15.62
C ILE A 304 -12.63 -14.17 15.17
N VAL A 305 -12.24 -13.29 16.08
CA VAL A 305 -11.42 -12.11 15.75
C VAL A 305 -10.08 -12.53 15.21
N ASN A 306 -9.43 -13.55 15.79
CA ASN A 306 -8.17 -14.07 15.29
C ASN A 306 -8.30 -14.63 13.85
N PHE A 307 -9.40 -15.31 13.53
CA PHE A 307 -9.69 -15.76 12.17
C PHE A 307 -9.86 -14.56 11.20
N ILE A 308 -10.54 -13.51 11.64
CA ILE A 308 -10.76 -12.30 10.85
C ILE A 308 -9.40 -11.61 10.54
N VAL A 309 -8.53 -11.46 11.54
CA VAL A 309 -7.22 -10.82 11.33
C VAL A 309 -6.28 -11.69 10.48
N LEU A 310 -6.38 -13.01 10.58
CA LEU A 310 -5.69 -13.96 9.69
C LEU A 310 -6.16 -13.76 8.23
N THR A 311 -7.48 -13.73 8.00
CA THR A 311 -7.99 -13.49 6.63
C THR A 311 -7.61 -12.12 6.11
N ALA A 312 -7.50 -11.12 7.01
CA ALA A 312 -7.03 -9.79 6.67
C ALA A 312 -5.58 -9.79 6.18
N ALA A 313 -4.69 -10.51 6.86
CA ALA A 313 -3.29 -10.68 6.45
C ALA A 313 -3.20 -11.36 5.08
N LEU A 314 -3.86 -12.50 4.92
CA LEU A 314 -3.84 -13.27 3.67
C LEU A 314 -4.38 -12.47 2.47
N SER A 315 -5.44 -11.67 2.68
CA SER A 315 -5.97 -10.76 1.67
C SER A 315 -4.96 -9.68 1.27
N SER A 316 -4.33 -9.02 2.23
CA SER A 316 -3.32 -7.99 1.94
C SER A 316 -2.11 -8.57 1.19
N CYS A 317 -1.64 -9.76 1.59
CA CYS A 317 -0.60 -10.50 0.87
C CYS A 317 -1.02 -10.83 -0.58
N ASN A 318 -2.27 -11.27 -0.76
CA ASN A 318 -2.80 -11.62 -2.07
C ASN A 318 -2.86 -10.40 -3.00
N ALA A 319 -3.43 -9.30 -2.55
CA ALA A 319 -3.64 -8.09 -3.35
C ALA A 319 -2.34 -7.30 -3.60
N GLY A 320 -1.65 -6.94 -2.55
CA GLY A 320 -0.43 -6.13 -2.61
C GLY A 320 0.80 -6.97 -2.94
N GLY A 321 1.03 -8.03 -2.15
CA GLY A 321 2.24 -8.84 -2.23
C GLY A 321 2.39 -9.61 -3.54
N LEU A 322 1.36 -10.29 -4.02
CA LEU A 322 1.43 -11.14 -5.20
C LEU A 322 0.83 -10.50 -6.45
N TYR A 323 -0.42 -10.13 -6.42
CA TYR A 323 -1.13 -9.63 -7.59
C TYR A 323 -0.51 -8.33 -8.15
N SER A 324 -0.31 -7.33 -7.30
CA SER A 324 0.23 -6.03 -7.72
C SER A 324 1.69 -6.13 -8.13
N THR A 325 2.53 -6.84 -7.37
CA THR A 325 3.96 -6.99 -7.67
C THR A 325 4.22 -7.72 -8.99
N ALA A 326 3.42 -8.75 -9.31
CA ALA A 326 3.53 -9.46 -10.58
C ALA A 326 3.22 -8.53 -11.78
N ARG A 327 2.22 -7.65 -11.64
CA ARG A 327 1.91 -6.66 -12.68
C ARG A 327 2.98 -5.60 -12.82
N MET A 328 3.54 -5.12 -11.71
CA MET A 328 4.66 -4.18 -11.71
C MET A 328 5.87 -4.73 -12.45
N LEU A 329 6.28 -5.97 -12.15
CA LEU A 329 7.39 -6.63 -12.85
C LEU A 329 7.11 -6.83 -14.34
N ARG A 330 5.90 -7.22 -14.69
CA ARG A 330 5.51 -7.33 -16.10
C ARG A 330 5.60 -5.98 -16.80
N THR A 331 5.05 -4.92 -16.22
CA THR A 331 5.13 -3.56 -16.78
C THR A 331 6.58 -3.12 -16.91
N ALA A 332 7.43 -3.36 -15.91
CA ALA A 332 8.87 -3.11 -16.02
C ALA A 332 9.52 -3.88 -17.18
N SER A 333 9.13 -5.13 -17.40
CA SER A 333 9.63 -5.96 -18.50
C SER A 333 9.17 -5.44 -19.87
N VAL A 334 7.90 -5.08 -20.02
CA VAL A 334 7.37 -4.50 -21.26
C VAL A 334 8.10 -3.20 -21.62
N ASN A 335 8.47 -2.39 -20.62
CA ASN A 335 9.19 -1.14 -20.81
C ASN A 335 10.72 -1.33 -20.95
N GLY A 336 11.22 -2.55 -20.97
CA GLY A 336 12.63 -2.87 -21.12
C GLY A 336 13.47 -2.68 -19.86
N HIS A 337 12.85 -2.43 -18.71
CA HIS A 337 13.52 -2.26 -17.40
C HIS A 337 13.70 -3.56 -16.62
N ALA A 338 13.18 -4.68 -17.14
CA ALA A 338 13.30 -6.02 -16.60
C ALA A 338 13.44 -7.04 -17.74
N PRO A 339 13.88 -8.29 -17.47
CA PRO A 339 14.01 -9.33 -18.49
C PRO A 339 12.72 -9.58 -19.27
N LYS A 340 12.80 -9.70 -20.59
CA LYS A 340 11.64 -9.92 -21.48
C LYS A 340 10.79 -11.14 -21.12
N ALA A 341 11.38 -12.16 -20.48
CA ALA A 341 10.64 -13.34 -20.03
C ALA A 341 9.49 -12.99 -19.06
N LEU A 342 9.62 -11.91 -18.27
CA LEU A 342 8.61 -11.49 -17.30
C LEU A 342 7.39 -10.79 -17.93
N SER A 343 7.44 -10.45 -19.24
CA SER A 343 6.30 -9.84 -19.94
C SER A 343 5.22 -10.86 -20.37
N LYS A 344 5.54 -12.18 -20.36
CA LYS A 344 4.66 -13.23 -20.82
C LYS A 344 3.41 -13.37 -19.96
N LEU A 345 2.26 -13.52 -20.62
CA LEU A 345 0.98 -13.86 -19.98
C LEU A 345 0.62 -15.32 -20.30
N THR A 346 -0.08 -15.96 -19.37
CA THR A 346 -0.78 -17.21 -19.62
C THR A 346 -2.03 -16.97 -20.48
N GLY A 347 -2.63 -18.03 -21.04
CA GLY A 347 -3.90 -17.93 -21.78
C GLY A 347 -5.08 -17.38 -20.95
N ARG A 348 -4.91 -17.27 -19.61
CA ARG A 348 -5.87 -16.66 -18.68
C ARG A 348 -5.52 -15.22 -18.30
N GLY A 349 -4.56 -14.59 -18.97
CA GLY A 349 -4.13 -13.22 -18.73
C GLY A 349 -3.28 -13.01 -17.43
N VAL A 350 -2.75 -14.09 -16.85
CA VAL A 350 -1.92 -14.03 -15.64
C VAL A 350 -0.44 -13.90 -16.01
N PRO A 351 0.33 -12.96 -15.44
CA PRO A 351 1.76 -12.81 -15.66
C PRO A 351 2.57 -13.83 -14.82
N ALA A 352 2.41 -15.13 -15.12
CA ALA A 352 2.95 -16.21 -14.31
C ALA A 352 4.48 -16.14 -14.05
N PRO A 353 5.36 -15.77 -15.01
CA PRO A 353 6.78 -15.64 -14.71
C PRO A 353 7.09 -14.50 -13.73
N ALA A 354 6.40 -13.36 -13.84
CA ALA A 354 6.56 -12.24 -12.92
C ALA A 354 6.01 -12.58 -11.53
N LEU A 355 4.88 -13.28 -11.47
CA LEU A 355 4.30 -13.80 -10.24
C LEU A 355 5.25 -14.77 -9.53
N ALA A 356 5.86 -15.70 -10.28
CA ALA A 356 6.84 -16.65 -9.73
C ALA A 356 8.06 -15.92 -9.12
N VAL A 357 8.59 -14.91 -9.80
CA VAL A 357 9.72 -14.11 -9.26
C VAL A 357 9.32 -13.41 -7.96
N SER A 358 8.13 -12.78 -7.90
CA SER A 358 7.65 -12.15 -6.66
C SER A 358 7.49 -13.19 -5.54
N ALA A 359 6.88 -14.36 -5.84
CA ALA A 359 6.68 -15.42 -4.85
C ALA A 359 8.00 -16.02 -4.35
N VAL A 360 8.97 -16.26 -5.23
CA VAL A 360 10.32 -16.74 -4.84
C VAL A 360 11.02 -15.72 -3.96
N THR A 361 10.93 -14.43 -4.30
CA THR A 361 11.51 -13.38 -3.45
C THR A 361 10.80 -13.33 -2.09
N MET A 362 9.47 -13.49 -2.04
CA MET A 362 8.72 -13.61 -0.78
C MET A 362 9.10 -14.84 0.03
N GLY A 363 9.60 -15.91 -0.61
CA GLY A 363 10.15 -17.09 0.04
C GLY A 363 11.32 -16.79 0.99
N ALA A 364 12.05 -15.66 0.76
CA ALA A 364 13.03 -15.18 1.73
C ALA A 364 12.40 -14.85 3.09
N GLY A 365 11.15 -14.35 3.11
CA GLY A 365 10.40 -14.15 4.34
C GLY A 365 10.13 -15.45 5.10
N VAL A 366 9.83 -16.55 4.38
CA VAL A 366 9.68 -17.87 4.98
C VAL A 366 10.98 -18.32 5.64
N LEU A 367 12.11 -18.10 4.96
CA LEU A 367 13.43 -18.44 5.50
C LEU A 367 13.76 -17.60 6.77
N ILE A 368 13.46 -16.30 6.76
CA ILE A 368 13.65 -15.45 7.95
C ILE A 368 12.82 -15.98 9.12
N ASN A 369 11.56 -16.38 8.88
CA ASN A 369 10.70 -16.98 9.91
C ASN A 369 11.23 -18.32 10.46
N ALA A 370 11.98 -19.07 9.66
CA ALA A 370 12.61 -20.32 10.11
C ALA A 370 13.87 -20.07 10.94
N LEU A 371 14.63 -19.01 10.65
CA LEU A 371 15.89 -18.70 11.29
C LEU A 371 15.72 -17.87 12.58
N ASP A 372 14.81 -16.89 12.57
CA ASP A 372 14.57 -15.97 13.69
C ASP A 372 13.08 -15.56 13.72
N PRO A 373 12.19 -16.46 14.20
CA PRO A 373 10.75 -16.21 14.21
C PRO A 373 10.34 -15.02 15.08
N ASP A 374 11.07 -14.72 16.15
CA ASP A 374 10.72 -13.68 17.11
C ASP A 374 10.93 -12.28 16.54
N HIS A 375 11.95 -12.05 15.74
CA HIS A 375 12.27 -10.77 15.14
C HIS A 375 11.83 -10.64 13.68
N ALA A 376 11.41 -11.75 13.02
CA ALA A 376 11.08 -11.80 11.60
C ALA A 376 10.11 -10.67 11.18
N PHE A 377 9.04 -10.48 11.93
CA PHE A 377 8.05 -9.45 11.63
C PHE A 377 8.66 -8.04 11.68
N THR A 378 9.47 -7.74 12.70
CA THR A 378 10.14 -6.44 12.87
C THR A 378 11.14 -6.16 11.75
N TYR A 379 11.99 -7.14 11.40
CA TYR A 379 12.96 -6.98 10.31
C TYR A 379 12.27 -6.70 8.98
N ILE A 380 11.26 -7.50 8.65
CA ILE A 380 10.54 -7.41 7.37
C ILE A 380 9.75 -6.09 7.28
N THR A 381 9.01 -5.72 8.33
CA THR A 381 8.24 -4.47 8.34
C THR A 381 9.12 -3.24 8.29
N SER A 382 10.32 -3.29 8.91
CA SER A 382 11.29 -2.20 8.85
C SER A 382 11.82 -1.96 7.44
N VAL A 383 12.13 -3.03 6.69
CA VAL A 383 12.55 -2.94 5.29
C VAL A 383 11.43 -2.37 4.42
N SER A 384 10.19 -2.85 4.62
CA SER A 384 9.02 -2.35 3.90
C SER A 384 8.79 -0.85 4.15
N THR A 385 8.91 -0.42 5.42
CA THR A 385 8.81 0.99 5.82
C THR A 385 9.92 1.83 5.18
N GLY A 386 11.15 1.32 5.14
CA GLY A 386 12.26 1.98 4.44
C GLY A 386 11.97 2.22 2.96
N GLY A 387 11.40 1.22 2.29
CA GLY A 387 10.93 1.34 0.90
C GLY A 387 9.84 2.40 0.74
N ALA A 388 8.88 2.42 1.66
CA ALA A 388 7.79 3.42 1.66
C ALA A 388 8.31 4.84 1.85
N ILE A 389 9.20 5.06 2.80
CA ILE A 389 9.84 6.36 3.05
C ILE A 389 10.53 6.86 1.78
N LEU A 390 11.25 5.99 1.05
CA LEU A 390 11.87 6.37 -0.22
C LEU A 390 10.82 6.77 -1.27
N VAL A 391 9.78 5.96 -1.47
CA VAL A 391 8.72 6.23 -2.46
C VAL A 391 7.97 7.52 -2.12
N TRP A 392 7.55 7.71 -0.87
CA TRP A 392 6.83 8.90 -0.43
C TRP A 392 7.71 10.16 -0.50
N SER A 393 9.01 10.03 -0.19
CA SER A 393 9.97 11.13 -0.36
C SER A 393 10.12 11.53 -1.83
N VAL A 394 10.19 10.55 -2.75
CA VAL A 394 10.23 10.82 -4.19
C VAL A 394 8.95 11.52 -4.66
N ILE A 395 7.77 11.12 -4.17
CA ILE A 395 6.50 11.82 -4.47
C ILE A 395 6.59 13.30 -4.08
N LEU A 396 7.06 13.59 -2.86
CA LEU A 396 7.17 14.97 -2.35
C LEU A 396 8.17 15.81 -3.15
N VAL A 397 9.35 15.25 -3.47
CA VAL A 397 10.37 15.94 -4.28
C VAL A 397 9.89 16.16 -5.71
N THR A 398 9.22 15.17 -6.30
CA THR A 398 8.59 15.27 -7.63
C THR A 398 7.55 16.39 -7.66
N HIS A 399 6.70 16.44 -6.63
CA HIS A 399 5.69 17.50 -6.50
C HIS A 399 6.32 18.91 -6.42
N MET A 400 7.41 19.08 -5.66
CA MET A 400 8.13 20.35 -5.60
C MET A 400 8.70 20.75 -6.98
N ARG A 401 9.21 19.78 -7.75
CA ARG A 401 9.68 20.03 -9.12
C ARG A 401 8.55 20.38 -10.09
N TYR A 402 7.43 19.65 -9.99
CA TYR A 402 6.22 19.98 -10.73
C TYR A 402 5.74 21.41 -10.44
N ARG A 403 5.67 21.83 -9.17
CA ARG A 403 5.27 23.20 -8.79
C ARG A 403 6.22 24.25 -9.37
N ARG A 404 7.52 23.99 -9.42
CA ARG A 404 8.48 24.86 -10.12
C ARG A 404 8.21 24.91 -11.62
N ALA A 405 7.91 23.78 -12.25
CA ALA A 405 7.55 23.74 -13.67
C ALA A 405 6.29 24.54 -13.98
N VAL A 406 5.27 24.50 -13.11
CA VAL A 406 4.08 25.34 -13.21
C VAL A 406 4.43 26.83 -13.05
N ALA A 407 5.29 27.20 -12.10
CA ALA A 407 5.66 28.59 -11.85
C ALA A 407 6.41 29.23 -13.03
N VAL A 408 7.18 28.45 -13.80
CA VAL A 408 7.88 28.93 -15.01
C VAL A 408 7.08 28.70 -16.30
N GLY A 409 5.82 28.25 -16.21
CA GLY A 409 4.92 28.05 -17.34
C GLY A 409 5.22 26.84 -18.22
N SER A 410 6.06 25.89 -17.75
CA SER A 410 6.41 24.67 -18.49
C SER A 410 5.48 23.48 -18.19
N ALA A 411 4.58 23.60 -17.21
CA ALA A 411 3.54 22.64 -16.90
C ALA A 411 2.21 23.35 -16.57
N GLU A 412 1.10 22.69 -16.86
CA GLU A 412 -0.24 23.22 -16.54
C GLU A 412 -0.54 23.07 -15.03
N PRO A 413 -1.21 24.06 -14.41
CA PRO A 413 -1.57 23.97 -13.01
C PRO A 413 -2.70 22.96 -12.78
N SER A 414 -2.59 22.19 -11.69
CA SER A 414 -3.65 21.30 -11.24
C SER A 414 -4.80 22.07 -10.57
N PRO A 415 -6.07 21.67 -10.78
CA PRO A 415 -7.21 22.20 -10.05
C PRO A 415 -7.22 21.77 -8.57
N TYR A 416 -6.53 20.70 -8.21
CA TYR A 416 -6.45 20.16 -6.85
C TYR A 416 -5.07 20.46 -6.26
N ARG A 417 -4.97 21.50 -5.42
CA ARG A 417 -3.69 21.95 -4.88
C ARG A 417 -3.41 21.40 -3.48
N MET A 418 -2.15 21.05 -3.22
CA MET A 418 -1.67 20.75 -1.89
C MET A 418 -1.55 22.04 -1.07
N PRO A 419 -2.21 22.14 0.10
CA PRO A 419 -2.12 23.33 0.95
C PRO A 419 -0.72 23.45 1.58
N GLY A 420 -0.25 24.70 1.74
CA GLY A 420 1.00 25.01 2.42
C GLY A 420 2.30 24.58 1.70
N ALA A 421 2.23 24.08 0.46
CA ALA A 421 3.43 23.75 -0.30
C ALA A 421 4.23 25.03 -0.65
N PRO A 422 5.57 25.00 -0.57
CA PRO A 422 6.44 23.84 -0.36
C PRO A 422 6.73 23.49 1.12
N TYR A 423 6.26 24.27 2.08
CA TYR A 423 6.60 24.08 3.51
C TYR A 423 6.11 22.72 4.03
N THR A 424 4.89 22.31 3.67
CA THR A 424 4.33 21.00 4.05
C THR A 424 5.08 19.83 3.41
N ASN A 425 5.69 20.00 2.23
CA ASN A 425 6.60 19.02 1.65
C ASN A 425 7.86 18.85 2.51
N TRP A 426 8.48 19.96 2.94
CA TRP A 426 9.67 19.93 3.78
C TRP A 426 9.39 19.37 5.18
N LEU A 427 8.22 19.71 5.76
CA LEU A 427 7.78 19.12 7.03
C LEU A 427 7.67 17.59 6.93
N ALA A 428 7.03 17.08 5.88
CA ALA A 428 6.89 15.65 5.67
C ALA A 428 8.25 14.97 5.42
N LEU A 429 9.13 15.59 4.65
CA LEU A 429 10.49 15.09 4.43
C LEU A 429 11.32 15.08 5.73
N ALA A 430 11.19 16.11 6.57
CA ALA A 430 11.85 16.16 7.89
C ALA A 430 11.32 15.05 8.82
N PHE A 431 10.01 14.79 8.80
CA PHE A 431 9.43 13.67 9.54
C PHE A 431 9.96 12.32 9.06
N PHE A 432 10.08 12.09 7.75
CA PHE A 432 10.67 10.85 7.21
C PHE A 432 12.16 10.72 7.54
N ALA A 433 12.90 11.83 7.54
CA ALA A 433 14.28 11.84 8.01
C ALA A 433 14.38 11.48 9.51
N LEU A 434 13.50 12.02 10.36
CA LEU A 434 13.41 11.65 11.77
C LEU A 434 13.16 10.13 11.90
N VAL A 435 12.16 9.58 11.22
CA VAL A 435 11.88 8.14 11.32
C VAL A 435 13.05 7.29 10.81
N THR A 436 13.75 7.74 9.77
CA THR A 436 14.97 7.07 9.29
C THR A 436 16.07 7.06 10.35
N VAL A 437 16.26 8.16 11.10
CA VAL A 437 17.19 8.23 12.22
C VAL A 437 16.77 7.29 13.35
N LEU A 438 15.48 7.22 13.69
CA LEU A 438 14.96 6.29 14.70
C LEU A 438 15.18 4.82 14.29
N ILE A 439 14.97 4.47 13.03
CA ILE A 439 15.30 3.15 12.48
C ILE A 439 16.80 2.85 12.62
N ALA A 440 17.68 3.82 12.39
CA ALA A 440 19.12 3.65 12.57
C ALA A 440 19.51 3.40 14.05
N TRP A 441 18.76 4.00 14.96
CA TRP A 441 19.01 3.88 16.40
C TRP A 441 18.56 2.53 16.98
N SER A 442 17.47 1.96 16.44
CA SER A 442 16.95 0.66 16.86
C SER A 442 17.87 -0.49 16.43
N SER A 443 18.22 -1.39 17.37
CA SER A 443 19.01 -2.61 17.09
C SER A 443 18.33 -3.49 16.03
N ASP A 444 17.02 -3.65 16.14
CA ASP A 444 16.26 -4.60 15.37
C ASP A 444 15.81 -4.02 14.02
N SER A 445 15.50 -2.72 13.99
CA SER A 445 15.02 -2.07 12.77
C SER A 445 16.14 -1.60 11.85
N ARG A 446 17.38 -1.41 12.36
CA ARG A 446 18.51 -0.90 11.54
C ARG A 446 18.89 -1.79 10.35
N VAL A 447 18.54 -3.06 10.39
CA VAL A 447 18.69 -3.99 9.24
C VAL A 447 18.06 -3.41 7.97
N ALA A 448 16.98 -2.64 8.10
CA ALA A 448 16.33 -1.97 6.98
C ALA A 448 17.28 -1.01 6.25
N LEU A 449 18.14 -0.30 6.95
CA LEU A 449 19.08 0.64 6.32
C LEU A 449 20.18 -0.08 5.53
N TYR A 450 20.66 -1.21 6.04
CA TYR A 450 21.62 -2.05 5.31
C TYR A 450 20.99 -2.62 4.03
N VAL A 451 19.78 -3.17 4.16
CA VAL A 451 19.04 -3.71 3.00
C VAL A 451 18.73 -2.60 1.99
N MET A 452 18.28 -1.43 2.45
CA MET A 452 18.01 -0.28 1.56
C MET A 452 19.28 0.28 0.92
N GLY A 453 20.41 0.29 1.62
CA GLY A 453 21.71 0.67 1.05
C GLY A 453 22.14 -0.26 -0.08
N VAL A 454 22.05 -1.58 0.16
CA VAL A 454 22.31 -2.60 -0.88
C VAL A 454 21.31 -2.45 -2.03
N TRP A 455 20.03 -2.20 -1.73
CA TRP A 455 18.99 -1.99 -2.74
C TRP A 455 19.29 -0.80 -3.65
N VAL A 456 19.68 0.35 -3.11
CA VAL A 456 20.05 1.54 -3.87
C VAL A 456 21.29 1.27 -4.73
N ALA A 457 22.28 0.52 -4.22
CA ALA A 457 23.45 0.11 -4.99
C ALA A 457 23.06 -0.78 -6.18
N LEU A 458 22.16 -1.76 -5.96
CA LEU A 458 21.64 -2.64 -7.03
C LEU A 458 20.86 -1.85 -8.09
N LEU A 459 20.02 -0.89 -7.67
CA LEU A 459 19.29 -0.01 -8.60
C LEU A 459 20.27 0.82 -9.45
N THR A 460 21.29 1.37 -8.84
CA THR A 460 22.30 2.17 -9.54
C THR A 460 23.10 1.34 -10.55
N ALA A 461 23.53 0.15 -10.14
CA ALA A 461 24.21 -0.81 -11.02
C ALA A 461 23.31 -1.27 -12.18
N GLY A 462 22.07 -1.65 -11.87
CA GLY A 462 21.08 -2.04 -12.87
C GLY A 462 20.81 -0.93 -13.90
N TRP A 463 20.66 0.31 -13.43
CA TRP A 463 20.51 1.46 -14.30
C TRP A 463 21.73 1.69 -15.21
N ALA A 464 22.96 1.55 -14.69
CA ALA A 464 24.17 1.68 -15.49
C ALA A 464 24.21 0.64 -16.63
N VAL A 465 23.77 -0.58 -16.37
CA VAL A 465 23.66 -1.64 -17.39
C VAL A 465 22.57 -1.30 -18.43
N LEU A 466 21.41 -0.84 -18.01
CA LEU A 466 20.31 -0.46 -18.90
C LEU A 466 20.71 0.73 -19.80
N ARG A 467 21.41 1.71 -19.24
CA ARG A 467 21.92 2.87 -19.99
C ARG A 467 22.90 2.44 -21.08
N LYS A 468 23.82 1.50 -20.79
CA LYS A 468 24.74 0.94 -21.78
C LYS A 468 24.03 0.20 -22.91
N ARG A 469 22.84 -0.38 -22.64
CA ARG A 469 21.99 -1.05 -23.63
C ARG A 469 21.06 -0.11 -24.42
N GLY A 470 21.16 1.22 -24.22
CA GLY A 470 20.34 2.21 -24.93
C GLY A 470 18.88 2.28 -24.48
N VAL A 471 18.53 1.66 -23.35
CA VAL A 471 17.14 1.63 -22.83
C VAL A 471 16.78 2.90 -22.06
N GLY A 472 17.75 3.68 -21.59
CA GLY A 472 17.58 4.83 -20.72
C GLY A 472 16.76 6.02 -21.27
N GLY A 473 16.35 6.00 -22.54
CA GLY A 473 15.56 7.06 -23.18
C GLY A 473 14.10 6.69 -23.51
N ARG A 474 13.70 5.43 -23.34
CA ARG A 474 12.33 4.99 -23.66
C ARG A 474 11.43 5.14 -22.43
N GLY A 475 10.22 5.70 -22.62
CA GLY A 475 9.27 5.96 -21.53
C GLY A 475 8.86 4.69 -20.77
N PHE A 476 8.63 4.82 -19.47
CA PHE A 476 8.25 3.72 -18.58
C PHE A 476 6.87 3.11 -18.94
N LEU A 477 6.00 3.88 -19.61
CA LEU A 477 4.67 3.47 -20.09
C LEU A 477 4.33 4.09 -21.46
N GLY A 478 5.32 4.33 -22.31
CA GLY A 478 5.09 4.86 -23.65
C GLY A 478 4.82 3.74 -24.64
N GLY A 479 3.55 3.44 -24.93
CA GLY A 479 3.14 3.01 -26.25
C GLY A 479 3.57 4.06 -27.29
N PRO A 480 3.64 3.75 -28.60
CA PRO A 480 4.18 4.63 -29.62
C PRO A 480 3.40 5.96 -29.66
N GLY A 481 4.04 7.02 -29.21
CA GLY A 481 3.76 8.37 -29.67
C GLY A 481 2.46 9.03 -29.24
N ILE A 482 2.39 9.54 -27.97
CA ILE A 482 1.52 10.70 -27.69
C ILE A 482 2.41 11.85 -27.13
N LEU A 483 3.47 12.13 -27.80
CA LEU A 483 4.09 13.44 -27.91
C LEU A 483 4.53 13.58 -29.37
N GLY A 484 3.55 13.89 -30.21
CA GLY A 484 3.81 14.44 -31.52
C GLY A 484 4.50 15.79 -31.37
N LEU A 485 5.80 15.77 -31.20
CA LEU A 485 6.64 16.80 -31.76
C LEU A 485 6.56 16.59 -33.26
N GLY A 486 5.56 17.22 -33.87
CA GLY A 486 5.45 17.35 -35.31
C GLY A 486 6.79 17.83 -35.88
N PRO A 487 7.14 17.41 -37.11
CA PRO A 487 8.38 17.82 -37.74
C PRO A 487 8.44 19.36 -37.71
N ARG A 488 9.57 19.91 -37.29
CA ARG A 488 9.88 21.34 -37.41
C ARG A 488 9.49 21.78 -38.82
N VAL A 489 8.42 22.54 -38.93
CA VAL A 489 8.09 23.26 -40.16
C VAL A 489 9.29 24.14 -40.46
N LYS A 490 10.07 23.72 -41.48
CA LYS A 490 11.09 24.60 -42.11
C LYS A 490 10.31 25.82 -42.58
N ARG A 491 10.56 26.96 -41.95
CA ARG A 491 10.20 28.26 -42.53
C ARG A 491 10.82 28.34 -43.89
N THR A 492 10.05 28.08 -44.94
CA THR A 492 10.40 28.51 -46.28
C THR A 492 10.33 30.02 -46.32
N SER A 493 11.49 30.66 -46.45
CA SER A 493 11.65 32.05 -46.84
C SER A 493 10.84 32.28 -48.12
N ARG A 494 9.90 33.24 -48.11
CA ARG A 494 9.34 33.80 -49.34
C ARG A 494 10.41 34.64 -50.00
N PRO A 495 10.64 34.51 -51.31
CA PRO A 495 11.34 35.54 -52.09
C PRO A 495 10.32 36.65 -52.50
N THR A 496 10.81 37.88 -52.37
CA THR A 496 10.43 39.19 -52.96
C THR A 496 9.12 39.27 -53.71
#